data_375e622ad06e63dc7879d9d4f52019af
#
_entry.id   375e622ad06e63dc7879d9d4f52019af
#
_cell.length_a   1.000
_cell.length_b   1.000
_cell.length_c   1.000
_cell.angle_alpha   90.00
_cell.angle_beta   90.00
_cell.angle_gamma   90.00
#
_symmetry.space_group_name_H-M   'P 1'
#
loop_
_entity.id
_entity.type
_entity.pdbx_description
1 polymer ?
#
loop_
_entity_poly.entity_id
_entity_poly.type
_entity_poly.pdbx_seq_one_letter_code
_entity_poly.pdbx_strand_id
1 'polypeptide(L)'
;MNERPRTPRVTIFSLGGTIAATRADSDAVGGGVTPLLGVEELIDAVPLLRGVAELDAVAFRQVPSGDITLADLVELAGEISRRFDEGTAGVVVIQGTDTIEETSFALDVLLRGERPVVVTGAMRNPTMAGADGPANLLAAVQVASSAEAGGLGTVVVFDDEIHAARFVRKMHSSS
;
A
#
# COMPACT_ATOMS: atom_id res chain seq x y z
N MET A 1 -17.57 -30.71 12.34
CA MET A 1 -17.64 -29.32 12.83
C MET A 1 -16.96 -28.47 11.77
N ASN A 2 -17.73 -27.67 11.02
CA ASN A 2 -17.18 -26.81 9.99
C ASN A 2 -16.65 -25.55 10.69
N GLU A 3 -15.34 -25.48 10.97
CA GLU A 3 -14.74 -24.21 11.39
C GLU A 3 -14.94 -23.22 10.27
N ARG A 4 -15.57 -22.09 10.57
CA ARG A 4 -15.60 -20.98 9.64
C ARG A 4 -14.15 -20.57 9.36
N PRO A 5 -13.76 -20.39 8.08
CA PRO A 5 -12.42 -19.94 7.79
C PRO A 5 -12.16 -18.63 8.56
N ARG A 6 -11.05 -18.57 9.28
CA ARG A 6 -10.67 -17.36 10.03
C ARG A 6 -10.43 -16.24 9.03
N THR A 7 -10.98 -15.08 9.32
CA THR A 7 -10.72 -13.88 8.50
C THR A 7 -9.20 -13.64 8.47
N PRO A 8 -8.59 -13.51 7.28
CA PRO A 8 -7.15 -13.29 7.18
C PRO A 8 -6.78 -11.94 7.81
N ARG A 9 -5.62 -11.88 8.47
CA ARG A 9 -5.07 -10.63 8.98
C ARG A 9 -4.13 -10.02 7.96
N VAL A 10 -4.33 -8.75 7.61
CA VAL A 10 -3.50 -7.98 6.68
C VAL A 10 -2.94 -6.76 7.41
N THR A 11 -1.63 -6.56 7.33
CA THR A 11 -0.98 -5.36 7.86
C THR A 11 -0.79 -4.34 6.73
N ILE A 12 -1.20 -3.10 6.98
CA ILE A 12 -1.05 -1.98 6.04
C ILE A 12 0.03 -1.05 6.56
N PHE A 13 1.12 -0.90 5.82
CA PHE A 13 2.17 0.09 6.07
C PHE A 13 1.94 1.32 5.22
N SER A 14 1.90 2.50 5.84
CA SER A 14 1.85 3.78 5.12
C SER A 14 3.22 4.44 5.15
N LEU A 15 3.72 4.81 3.96
CA LEU A 15 4.94 5.59 3.77
C LEU A 15 4.63 7.05 3.39
N GLY A 16 3.35 7.40 3.26
CA GLY A 16 2.89 8.69 2.77
C GLY A 16 2.36 8.64 1.33
N GLY A 17 2.47 9.73 0.59
CA GLY A 17 2.05 9.83 -0.80
C GLY A 17 0.63 10.39 -1.01
N THR A 18 0.20 10.50 -2.25
CA THR A 18 -1.05 11.16 -2.69
C THR A 18 -2.31 10.54 -2.09
N ILE A 19 -2.31 9.23 -1.86
CA ILE A 19 -3.45 8.52 -1.27
C ILE A 19 -3.76 9.00 0.15
N ALA A 20 -2.71 9.41 0.88
CA ALA A 20 -2.79 9.93 2.26
C ALA A 20 -2.79 11.47 2.31
N ALA A 21 -2.95 12.14 1.17
CA ALA A 21 -2.82 13.59 1.08
C ALA A 21 -4.18 14.28 1.17
N THR A 22 -4.29 15.31 2.01
CA THR A 22 -5.40 16.28 1.97
C THR A 22 -4.91 17.63 1.44
N ARG A 23 -5.81 18.45 0.91
CA ARG A 23 -5.48 19.83 0.55
C ARG A 23 -5.12 20.59 1.84
N ALA A 24 -3.89 21.09 1.92
CA ALA A 24 -3.60 22.19 2.82
C ALA A 24 -4.40 23.42 2.37
N ASP A 25 -4.93 24.19 3.32
CA ASP A 25 -5.75 25.36 3.06
C ASP A 25 -5.20 26.22 1.92
N SER A 26 -6.12 26.69 1.07
CA SER A 26 -5.91 27.27 -0.26
C SER A 26 -5.17 28.61 -0.33
N ASP A 27 -4.48 29.06 0.72
CA ASP A 27 -3.82 30.35 0.80
C ASP A 27 -2.29 30.35 0.64
N ALA A 28 -1.67 29.18 0.45
CA ALA A 28 -0.25 29.09 0.12
C ALA A 28 -0.05 29.07 -1.41
N VAL A 29 0.39 30.18 -1.95
CA VAL A 29 0.88 30.29 -3.33
C VAL A 29 2.06 29.33 -3.47
N GLY A 30 1.82 28.17 -4.11
CA GLY A 30 2.84 27.13 -4.27
C GLY A 30 2.36 25.71 -3.94
N GLY A 31 1.07 25.52 -3.79
CA GLY A 31 0.27 24.32 -3.54
C GLY A 31 0.96 22.94 -3.49
N GLY A 32 1.83 22.72 -2.52
CA GLY A 32 2.29 21.37 -2.17
C GLY A 32 1.19 20.63 -1.42
N VAL A 33 0.91 19.38 -1.80
CA VAL A 33 -0.01 18.50 -1.08
C VAL A 33 0.74 17.99 0.15
N THR A 34 0.23 18.29 1.35
CA THR A 34 0.81 17.77 2.60
C THR A 34 0.10 16.47 2.96
N PRO A 35 0.83 15.38 3.26
CA PRO A 35 0.23 14.15 3.75
C PRO A 35 -0.39 14.44 5.13
N LEU A 36 -1.72 14.36 5.27
CA LEU A 36 -2.42 14.69 6.53
C LEU A 36 -3.32 13.55 7.03
N LEU A 37 -3.67 12.57 6.18
CA LEU A 37 -4.49 11.44 6.61
C LEU A 37 -3.61 10.35 7.19
N GLY A 38 -3.93 9.91 8.41
CA GLY A 38 -3.37 8.70 8.99
C GLY A 38 -3.84 7.46 8.21
N VAL A 39 -3.09 6.36 8.30
CA VAL A 39 -3.47 5.10 7.67
C VAL A 39 -4.82 4.58 8.16
N GLU A 40 -5.19 4.86 9.41
CA GLU A 40 -6.50 4.50 9.98
C GLU A 40 -7.64 5.27 9.30
N GLU A 41 -7.46 6.55 9.01
CA GLU A 41 -8.45 7.37 8.30
C GLU A 41 -8.65 6.90 6.85
N LEU A 42 -7.60 6.40 6.21
CA LEU A 42 -7.70 5.76 4.89
C LEU A 42 -8.54 4.48 4.94
N ILE A 43 -8.34 3.66 5.98
CA ILE A 43 -9.14 2.45 6.19
C ILE A 43 -10.61 2.81 6.44
N ASP A 44 -10.87 3.82 7.26
CA ASP A 44 -12.23 4.27 7.58
C ASP A 44 -12.96 4.87 6.36
N ALA A 45 -12.22 5.47 5.44
CA ALA A 45 -12.75 5.97 4.17
C ALA A 45 -13.23 4.85 3.21
N VAL A 46 -12.84 3.59 3.48
CA VAL A 46 -13.19 2.42 2.65
C VAL A 46 -13.85 1.33 3.51
N PRO A 47 -15.12 1.47 3.92
CA PRO A 47 -15.78 0.55 4.86
C PRO A 47 -15.80 -0.91 4.42
N LEU A 48 -15.73 -1.18 3.10
CA LEU A 48 -15.69 -2.53 2.53
C LEU A 48 -14.47 -3.34 2.97
N LEU A 49 -13.36 -2.69 3.32
CA LEU A 49 -12.13 -3.34 3.79
C LEU A 49 -12.37 -4.23 5.00
N ARG A 50 -13.23 -3.81 5.92
CA ARG A 50 -13.57 -4.55 7.15
C ARG A 50 -14.28 -5.88 6.88
N GLY A 51 -14.86 -6.05 5.69
CA GLY A 51 -15.47 -7.29 5.23
C GLY A 51 -14.48 -8.26 4.57
N VAL A 52 -13.28 -7.78 4.20
CA VAL A 52 -12.27 -8.55 3.48
C VAL A 52 -11.24 -9.17 4.43
N ALA A 53 -10.71 -8.39 5.37
CA ALA A 53 -9.64 -8.81 6.26
C ALA A 53 -9.74 -8.14 7.64
N GLU A 54 -9.10 -8.75 8.64
CA GLU A 54 -8.74 -8.10 9.89
C GLU A 54 -7.52 -7.21 9.62
N LEU A 55 -7.66 -5.90 9.81
CA LEU A 55 -6.66 -4.93 9.41
C LEU A 55 -5.84 -4.43 10.60
N ASP A 56 -4.54 -4.39 10.42
CA ASP A 56 -3.59 -3.76 11.31
C ASP A 56 -2.87 -2.64 10.55
N ALA A 57 -2.81 -1.44 11.13
CA ALA A 57 -2.34 -0.23 10.49
C ALA A 57 -1.03 0.26 11.11
N VAL A 58 -0.04 0.56 10.28
CA VAL A 58 1.28 1.06 10.72
C VAL A 58 1.65 2.30 9.92
N ALA A 59 1.73 3.45 10.58
CA ALA A 59 2.33 4.65 10.02
C ALA A 59 3.86 4.50 10.08
N PHE A 60 4.46 3.94 9.02
CA PHE A 60 5.90 3.63 8.99
C PHE A 60 6.75 4.85 8.66
N ARG A 61 6.36 5.60 7.63
CA ARG A 61 6.97 6.88 7.22
C ARG A 61 5.86 7.83 6.77
N GLN A 62 6.20 9.10 6.66
CA GLN A 62 5.27 10.12 6.12
C GLN A 62 6.05 11.11 5.27
N VAL A 63 6.56 10.62 4.15
CA VAL A 63 7.45 11.35 3.25
C VAL A 63 6.96 11.27 1.80
N PRO A 64 7.33 12.22 0.95
CA PRO A 64 7.23 12.05 -0.51
C PRO A 64 7.98 10.80 -0.95
N SER A 65 7.46 10.11 -1.95
CA SER A 65 8.09 8.85 -2.39
C SER A 65 9.52 9.00 -2.89
N GLY A 66 9.88 10.16 -3.45
CA GLY A 66 11.24 10.46 -3.86
C GLY A 66 12.25 10.55 -2.71
N ASP A 67 11.78 10.71 -1.48
CA ASP A 67 12.60 10.80 -0.27
C ASP A 67 12.75 9.44 0.45
N ILE A 68 12.08 8.39 -0.04
CA ILE A 68 12.22 7.03 0.48
C ILE A 68 13.62 6.51 0.11
N THR A 69 14.41 6.19 1.12
CA THR A 69 15.76 5.69 0.93
C THR A 69 15.82 4.16 0.89
N LEU A 70 16.90 3.61 0.36
CA LEU A 70 17.14 2.16 0.43
C LEU A 70 17.22 1.66 1.87
N ALA A 71 17.73 2.47 2.80
CA ALA A 71 17.76 2.12 4.23
C ALA A 71 16.35 2.00 4.80
N ASP A 72 15.42 2.88 4.42
CA ASP A 72 14.01 2.76 4.80
C ASP A 72 13.38 1.48 4.26
N LEU A 73 13.71 1.07 3.03
CA LEU A 73 13.19 -0.17 2.43
C LEU A 73 13.75 -1.42 3.12
N VAL A 74 15.02 -1.41 3.55
CA VAL A 74 15.61 -2.50 4.35
C VAL A 74 14.93 -2.59 5.71
N GLU A 75 14.69 -1.47 6.39
CA GLU A 75 13.96 -1.42 7.66
C GLU A 75 12.51 -1.92 7.49
N LEU A 76 11.82 -1.46 6.43
CA LEU A 76 10.47 -1.90 6.10
C LEU A 76 10.41 -3.42 5.86
N ALA A 77 11.36 -3.97 5.11
CA ALA A 77 11.43 -5.41 4.85
C ALA A 77 11.62 -6.21 6.16
N GLY A 78 12.40 -5.69 7.10
CA GLY A 78 12.54 -6.26 8.45
C GLY A 78 11.21 -6.25 9.21
N GLU A 79 10.48 -5.13 9.20
CA GLU A 79 9.18 -5.01 9.84
C GLU A 79 8.13 -5.92 9.19
N ILE A 80 8.11 -6.02 7.87
CA ILE A 80 7.23 -6.94 7.14
C ILE A 80 7.51 -8.39 7.54
N SER A 81 8.79 -8.79 7.60
CA SER A 81 9.19 -10.13 8.02
C SER A 81 8.71 -10.44 9.44
N ARG A 82 8.86 -9.49 10.38
CA ARG A 82 8.38 -9.62 11.75
C ARG A 82 6.86 -9.81 11.80
N ARG A 83 6.08 -9.03 11.02
CA ARG A 83 4.62 -9.19 10.94
C ARG A 83 4.21 -10.56 10.39
N PHE A 84 4.97 -11.07 9.45
CA PHE A 84 4.76 -12.43 8.97
C PHE A 84 5.00 -13.47 10.06
N ASP A 85 6.06 -13.34 10.87
CA ASP A 85 6.32 -14.24 12.01
C ASP A 85 5.22 -14.17 13.07
N GLU A 86 4.57 -13.02 13.22
CA GLU A 86 3.40 -12.80 14.10
C GLU A 86 2.08 -13.33 13.49
N GLY A 87 2.11 -13.94 12.31
CA GLY A 87 0.96 -14.61 11.68
C GLY A 87 0.10 -13.71 10.80
N THR A 88 0.59 -12.57 10.32
CA THR A 88 -0.04 -11.77 9.26
C THR A 88 -0.11 -12.60 7.98
N ALA A 89 -1.25 -12.64 7.29
CA ALA A 89 -1.47 -13.41 6.08
C ALA A 89 -0.87 -12.73 4.84
N GLY A 90 -0.93 -11.40 4.78
CA GLY A 90 -0.37 -10.60 3.72
C GLY A 90 -0.13 -9.15 4.15
N VAL A 91 0.60 -8.41 3.35
CA VAL A 91 0.98 -7.03 3.65
C VAL A 91 0.62 -6.12 2.48
N VAL A 92 0.12 -4.91 2.80
CA VAL A 92 -0.05 -3.80 1.85
C VAL A 92 0.89 -2.68 2.24
N VAL A 93 1.61 -2.13 1.26
CA VAL A 93 2.46 -0.94 1.40
C VAL A 93 1.86 0.18 0.59
N ILE A 94 1.51 1.28 1.24
CA ILE A 94 0.93 2.48 0.62
C ILE A 94 2.02 3.54 0.52
N GLN A 95 2.24 4.09 -0.69
CA GLN A 95 3.20 5.15 -0.92
C GLN A 95 2.82 6.07 -2.08
N GLY A 96 3.59 7.14 -2.28
CA GLY A 96 3.55 7.93 -3.52
C GLY A 96 4.08 7.14 -4.70
N THR A 97 3.55 7.45 -5.89
CA THR A 97 3.79 6.61 -7.08
C THR A 97 5.12 6.87 -7.81
N ASP A 98 5.90 7.89 -7.42
CA ASP A 98 7.10 8.27 -8.19
C ASP A 98 8.24 7.25 -8.09
N THR A 99 8.30 6.50 -6.99
CA THR A 99 9.29 5.44 -6.76
C THR A 99 8.64 4.08 -6.50
N ILE A 100 7.42 3.87 -7.04
CA ILE A 100 6.69 2.61 -6.81
C ILE A 100 7.40 1.41 -7.45
N GLU A 101 8.07 1.63 -8.59
CA GLU A 101 8.87 0.63 -9.29
C GLU A 101 10.05 0.17 -8.42
N GLU A 102 10.82 1.12 -7.91
CA GLU A 102 12.01 0.86 -7.09
C GLU A 102 11.64 0.20 -5.76
N THR A 103 10.61 0.71 -5.10
CA THR A 103 10.15 0.14 -3.82
C THR A 103 9.67 -1.29 -4.00
N SER A 104 8.81 -1.53 -4.98
CA SER A 104 8.27 -2.87 -5.21
C SER A 104 9.36 -3.86 -5.58
N PHE A 105 10.30 -3.47 -6.44
CA PHE A 105 11.43 -4.31 -6.82
C PHE A 105 12.39 -4.57 -5.64
N ALA A 106 12.71 -3.56 -4.85
CA ALA A 106 13.54 -3.72 -3.67
C ALA A 106 12.92 -4.69 -2.66
N LEU A 107 11.63 -4.57 -2.38
CA LEU A 107 10.91 -5.48 -1.50
C LEU A 107 10.88 -6.91 -2.07
N ASP A 108 10.70 -7.08 -3.40
CA ASP A 108 10.74 -8.40 -4.05
C ASP A 108 12.09 -9.11 -3.90
N VAL A 109 13.18 -8.34 -3.85
CA VAL A 109 14.54 -8.87 -3.66
C VAL A 109 14.87 -9.12 -2.19
N LEU A 110 14.41 -8.24 -1.29
CA LEU A 110 14.74 -8.29 0.14
C LEU A 110 13.92 -9.31 0.91
N LEU A 111 12.67 -9.50 0.53
CA LEU A 111 11.74 -10.40 1.23
C LEU A 111 11.86 -11.83 0.71
N ARG A 112 11.74 -12.78 1.62
CA ARG A 112 11.71 -14.20 1.31
C ARG A 112 10.43 -14.82 1.83
N GLY A 113 9.90 -15.76 1.08
CA GLY A 113 8.68 -16.49 1.47
C GLY A 113 7.57 -16.36 0.43
N GLU A 114 6.44 -16.97 0.75
CA GLU A 114 5.32 -17.10 -0.20
C GLU A 114 4.16 -16.14 0.12
N ARG A 115 4.23 -15.43 1.24
CA ARG A 115 3.13 -14.54 1.62
C ARG A 115 3.10 -13.30 0.74
N PRO A 116 1.90 -12.85 0.32
CA PRO A 116 1.77 -11.73 -0.59
C PRO A 116 2.20 -10.41 0.05
N VAL A 117 2.98 -9.64 -0.70
CA VAL A 117 3.31 -8.25 -0.42
C VAL A 117 2.83 -7.40 -1.57
N VAL A 118 1.95 -6.47 -1.29
CA VAL A 118 1.29 -5.63 -2.29
C VAL A 118 1.69 -4.18 -2.09
N VAL A 119 2.26 -3.55 -3.10
CA VAL A 119 2.52 -2.11 -3.12
C VAL A 119 1.41 -1.41 -3.89
N THR A 120 0.91 -0.31 -3.37
CA THR A 120 -0.12 0.50 -4.02
C THR A 120 0.02 1.99 -3.70
N GLY A 121 -0.79 2.81 -4.36
CA GLY A 121 -0.81 4.24 -4.19
C GLY A 121 -2.02 4.85 -4.89
N ALA A 122 -1.96 6.16 -5.18
CA ALA A 122 -2.98 6.85 -5.96
C ALA A 122 -2.36 7.87 -6.91
N MET A 123 -2.93 8.01 -8.10
CA MET A 123 -2.56 9.06 -9.05
C MET A 123 -3.33 10.34 -8.77
N ARG A 124 -4.56 10.24 -8.28
CA ARG A 124 -5.44 11.36 -8.00
C ARG A 124 -5.54 11.61 -6.50
N ASN A 125 -5.47 12.90 -6.14
CA ASN A 125 -5.69 13.33 -4.77
C ASN A 125 -7.11 12.91 -4.30
N PRO A 126 -7.30 12.47 -3.05
CA PRO A 126 -8.61 12.09 -2.48
C PRO A 126 -9.70 13.16 -2.63
N THR A 127 -9.32 14.44 -2.74
CA THR A 127 -10.28 15.55 -2.91
C THR A 127 -10.71 15.77 -4.36
N MET A 128 -10.13 15.07 -5.31
CA MET A 128 -10.48 15.17 -6.72
C MET A 128 -11.61 14.22 -7.09
N ALA A 129 -12.46 14.65 -8.03
CA ALA A 129 -13.45 13.76 -8.61
C ALA A 129 -12.78 12.55 -9.28
N GLY A 130 -13.26 11.33 -8.97
CA GLY A 130 -12.67 10.11 -9.49
C GLY A 130 -11.35 9.73 -8.81
N ALA A 131 -11.16 10.10 -7.53
CA ALA A 131 -10.02 9.62 -6.74
C ALA A 131 -9.92 8.09 -6.79
N ASP A 132 -8.75 7.59 -7.18
CA ASP A 132 -8.47 6.15 -7.40
C ASP A 132 -7.98 5.43 -6.15
N GLY A 133 -7.51 6.17 -5.15
CA GLY A 133 -6.94 5.61 -3.92
C GLY A 133 -7.82 4.60 -3.19
N PRO A 134 -9.12 4.87 -2.93
CA PRO A 134 -10.03 3.93 -2.28
C PRO A 134 -10.18 2.60 -3.03
N ALA A 135 -10.28 2.63 -4.36
CA ALA A 135 -10.39 1.44 -5.18
C ALA A 135 -9.08 0.63 -5.17
N ASN A 136 -7.95 1.31 -5.36
CA ASN A 136 -6.62 0.69 -5.32
C ASN A 136 -6.34 0.04 -3.96
N LEU A 137 -6.71 0.70 -2.85
CA LEU A 137 -6.54 0.15 -1.51
C LEU A 137 -7.39 -1.10 -1.29
N LEU A 138 -8.67 -1.07 -1.72
CA LEU A 138 -9.54 -2.23 -1.62
C LEU A 138 -9.00 -3.42 -2.41
N ALA A 139 -8.60 -3.21 -3.66
CA ALA A 139 -8.02 -4.23 -4.51
C ALA A 139 -6.71 -4.79 -3.92
N ALA A 140 -5.83 -3.91 -3.39
CA ALA A 140 -4.59 -4.31 -2.74
C ALA A 140 -4.83 -5.21 -1.52
N VAL A 141 -5.81 -4.88 -0.65
CA VAL A 141 -6.17 -5.70 0.51
C VAL A 141 -6.78 -7.03 0.09
N GLN A 142 -7.61 -7.07 -0.95
CA GLN A 142 -8.16 -8.31 -1.50
C GLN A 142 -7.04 -9.24 -1.98
N VAL A 143 -6.06 -8.73 -2.71
CA VAL A 143 -4.90 -9.50 -3.17
C VAL A 143 -4.06 -9.97 -1.99
N ALA A 144 -3.73 -9.07 -1.04
CA ALA A 144 -2.92 -9.40 0.13
C ALA A 144 -3.60 -10.44 1.05
N SER A 145 -4.92 -10.52 1.06
CA SER A 145 -5.69 -11.49 1.84
C SER A 145 -5.92 -12.83 1.13
N SER A 146 -5.63 -12.91 -0.18
CA SER A 146 -5.87 -14.11 -0.98
C SER A 146 -4.73 -15.13 -0.82
N ALA A 147 -5.09 -16.38 -0.52
CA ALA A 147 -4.12 -17.48 -0.54
C ALA A 147 -3.55 -17.74 -1.94
N GLU A 148 -4.30 -17.39 -2.99
CA GLU A 148 -3.90 -17.57 -4.39
C GLU A 148 -2.80 -16.59 -4.82
N ALA A 149 -2.62 -15.50 -4.08
CA ALA A 149 -1.52 -14.56 -4.28
C ALA A 149 -0.19 -15.06 -3.67
N GLY A 150 -0.22 -16.18 -2.96
CA GLY A 150 0.99 -16.81 -2.42
C GLY A 150 1.98 -17.20 -3.51
N GLY A 151 3.25 -16.90 -3.29
CA GLY A 151 4.32 -17.21 -4.23
C GLY A 151 4.47 -16.26 -5.43
N LEU A 152 3.63 -15.22 -5.53
CA LEU A 152 3.79 -14.20 -6.60
C LEU A 152 4.99 -13.26 -6.35
N GLY A 153 5.57 -13.28 -5.14
CA GLY A 153 6.53 -12.28 -4.71
C GLY A 153 5.85 -10.95 -4.37
N THR A 154 6.58 -9.85 -4.47
CA THR A 154 6.00 -8.53 -4.35
C THR A 154 5.30 -8.13 -5.64
N VAL A 155 4.09 -7.62 -5.51
CA VAL A 155 3.29 -7.13 -6.64
C VAL A 155 2.87 -5.68 -6.43
N VAL A 156 2.60 -4.98 -7.52
CA VAL A 156 1.92 -3.68 -7.50
C VAL A 156 0.48 -3.91 -7.93
N VAL A 157 -0.48 -3.44 -7.13
CA VAL A 157 -1.91 -3.45 -7.48
C VAL A 157 -2.35 -2.03 -7.73
N PHE A 158 -2.79 -1.77 -8.95
CA PHE A 158 -3.13 -0.43 -9.40
C PHE A 158 -4.11 -0.50 -10.58
N ASP A 159 -5.14 0.36 -10.59
CA ASP A 159 -6.13 0.44 -11.68
C ASP A 159 -6.76 -0.94 -12.03
N ASP A 160 -7.15 -1.71 -10.98
CA ASP A 160 -7.70 -3.06 -11.06
C ASP A 160 -6.78 -4.12 -11.70
N GLU A 161 -5.49 -3.83 -11.85
CA GLU A 161 -4.50 -4.75 -12.39
C GLU A 161 -3.46 -5.16 -11.35
N ILE A 162 -2.91 -6.37 -11.50
CA ILE A 162 -1.83 -6.92 -10.66
C ILE A 162 -0.57 -7.03 -11.51
N HIS A 163 0.46 -6.28 -11.13
CA HIS A 163 1.73 -6.23 -11.84
C HIS A 163 2.83 -6.88 -10.99
N ALA A 164 3.60 -7.80 -11.55
CA ALA A 164 4.79 -8.30 -10.87
C ALA A 164 5.82 -7.17 -10.71
N ALA A 165 6.40 -7.03 -9.51
CA ALA A 165 7.34 -5.96 -9.17
C ALA A 165 8.49 -5.79 -10.18
N ARG A 166 8.98 -6.89 -10.74
CA ARG A 166 10.09 -6.89 -11.72
C ARG A 166 9.72 -6.39 -13.11
N PHE A 167 8.43 -6.20 -13.40
CA PHE A 167 7.94 -5.81 -14.72
C PHE A 167 7.08 -4.55 -14.70
N VAL A 168 6.71 -4.07 -13.52
CA VAL A 168 5.89 -2.86 -13.41
C VAL A 168 6.66 -1.64 -13.87
N ARG A 169 5.98 -0.74 -14.56
CA ARG A 169 6.53 0.54 -14.97
C ARG A 169 5.46 1.62 -14.96
N LYS A 170 5.76 2.74 -14.31
CA LYS A 170 4.91 3.93 -14.33
C LYS A 170 5.05 4.63 -15.67
N MET A 171 4.03 4.54 -16.51
CA MET A 171 4.04 5.12 -17.88
C MET A 171 3.61 6.58 -17.91
N HIS A 172 2.90 7.06 -16.89
CA HIS A 172 2.35 8.40 -16.81
C HIS A 172 2.63 9.01 -15.43
N SER A 173 2.89 10.32 -15.41
CA SER A 173 3.09 11.08 -14.16
C SER A 173 1.78 11.66 -13.60
N SER A 174 0.73 11.70 -14.43
CA SER A 174 -0.63 12.12 -14.06
C SER A 174 -1.65 11.35 -14.90
N SER A 175 -2.86 11.19 -14.37
CA SER A 175 -4.01 10.59 -15.07
C SER A 175 -4.97 11.65 -15.54
#